data_3dbbe8cdeb0b80275b2e93794cf40775
#
_entry.id   3dbbe8cdeb0b80275b2e93794cf40775
#
_cell.length_a   1.000
_cell.length_b   1.000
_cell.length_c   1.000
_cell.angle_alpha   90.00
_cell.angle_beta   90.00
_cell.angle_gamma   90.00
#
_symmetry.space_group_name_H-M   'P 1'
#
loop_
_entity.id
_entity.type
_entity.pdbx_description
1 polymer ?
#
loop_
_entity_poly.entity_id
_entity_poly.type
_entity_poly.pdbx_seq_one_letter_code
_entity_poly.pdbx_strand_id
1 'polypeptide(L)'
;MKKETNNILGEKLILDYKHSLIKFTAVLSLFLTGISTINFTPNTGTTQQVQAATKKSSKTKKLNAVTKLAKKQVGKRYVWGATGPSSFDCSGLVQYVYRKAGDKNLPRTTYSQVNVGKKVSLKHLRKGDLLFWGSASAPYHVGIYVGGGKYVHAATPAQGVRKQTLSTYFYPSAAKRVL
;
A
#
# COMPACT_ATOMS: atom_id res chain seq x y z
N MET A 1 42.26 -10.68 26.07
CA MET A 1 41.62 -9.56 25.37
C MET A 1 40.14 -9.81 25.13
N LYS A 2 39.29 -10.08 26.15
CA LYS A 2 37.82 -10.31 25.99
C LYS A 2 36.98 -9.64 27.08
N LYS A 3 37.49 -8.70 27.85
CA LYS A 3 36.76 -8.02 28.94
C LYS A 3 36.42 -6.53 28.69
N GLU A 4 36.94 -5.88 27.67
CA GLU A 4 36.71 -4.43 27.45
C GLU A 4 35.51 -4.09 26.54
N THR A 5 35.04 -5.02 25.69
CA THR A 5 33.96 -4.75 24.75
C THR A 5 32.55 -4.73 25.38
N ASN A 6 32.40 -5.35 26.56
CA ASN A 6 31.05 -5.40 27.21
C ASN A 6 30.70 -4.13 28.01
N ASN A 7 31.68 -3.29 28.34
CA ASN A 7 31.44 -2.08 29.15
C ASN A 7 30.91 -0.91 28.30
N ILE A 8 31.37 -0.81 27.05
CA ILE A 8 30.96 0.28 26.13
C ILE A 8 29.50 0.17 25.69
N LEU A 9 28.98 -1.06 25.52
CA LEU A 9 27.57 -1.29 25.17
C LEU A 9 26.62 -0.97 26.33
N GLY A 10 27.04 -1.25 27.57
CA GLY A 10 26.26 -0.95 28.77
C GLY A 10 26.12 0.56 29.01
N GLU A 11 27.22 1.31 28.85
CA GLU A 11 27.20 2.76 29.05
C GLU A 11 26.36 3.50 27.99
N LYS A 12 26.37 3.04 26.74
CA LYS A 12 25.59 3.64 25.66
C LYS A 12 24.09 3.44 25.86
N LEU A 13 23.66 2.27 26.34
CA LEU A 13 22.26 1.98 26.67
C LEU A 13 21.76 2.82 27.85
N ILE A 14 22.59 3.05 28.86
CA ILE A 14 22.25 3.86 30.05
C ILE A 14 22.15 5.34 29.67
N LEU A 15 23.01 5.81 28.75
CA LEU A 15 23.00 7.20 28.29
C LEU A 15 21.74 7.50 27.46
N ASP A 16 21.32 6.61 26.59
CA ASP A 16 20.09 6.75 25.78
C ASP A 16 18.84 6.71 26.67
N TYR A 17 18.81 5.88 27.72
CA TYR A 17 17.71 5.85 28.67
C TYR A 17 17.59 7.15 29.48
N LYS A 18 18.71 7.73 29.92
CA LYS A 18 18.72 9.02 30.64
C LYS A 18 18.25 10.21 29.77
N HIS A 19 18.63 10.23 28.48
CA HIS A 19 18.15 11.26 27.55
C HIS A 19 16.64 11.12 27.22
N SER A 20 16.09 9.91 27.22
CA SER A 20 14.67 9.65 27.05
C SER A 20 13.85 10.11 28.27
N LEU A 21 14.35 9.93 29.50
CA LEU A 21 13.68 10.37 30.73
C LEU A 21 13.69 11.91 30.91
N ILE A 22 14.75 12.59 30.49
CA ILE A 22 14.85 14.07 30.62
C ILE A 22 13.82 14.77 29.72
N LYS A 23 13.43 14.17 28.60
CA LYS A 23 12.40 14.74 27.71
C LYS A 23 10.97 14.59 28.25
N PHE A 24 10.72 13.70 29.20
CA PHE A 24 9.39 13.50 29.81
C PHE A 24 9.13 14.35 31.07
N THR A 25 10.17 14.84 31.74
CA THR A 25 10.02 15.62 32.97
C THR A 25 9.87 17.12 32.78
N ALA A 26 10.13 17.64 31.56
CA ALA A 26 10.05 19.09 31.27
C ALA A 26 8.64 19.58 30.92
N VAL A 27 7.63 18.71 30.84
CA VAL A 27 6.25 19.09 30.44
C VAL A 27 5.28 19.15 31.62
N LEU A 28 5.70 18.74 32.84
CA LEU A 28 4.79 18.62 34.00
C LEU A 28 4.90 19.75 35.04
N SER A 29 5.64 20.81 34.82
CA SER A 29 5.84 21.85 35.84
C SER A 29 5.26 23.24 35.52
N LEU A 30 4.28 23.37 34.63
CA LEU A 30 3.70 24.67 34.25
C LEU A 30 2.16 24.74 34.41
N PHE A 31 1.57 24.01 35.34
CA PHE A 31 0.14 24.10 35.64
C PHE A 31 -0.13 24.16 37.13
N LEU A 32 0.26 25.25 37.81
CA LEU A 32 -0.30 25.61 39.13
C LEU A 32 -0.18 27.10 39.39
N THR A 33 -0.92 27.95 38.68
CA THR A 33 -1.46 29.20 39.18
C THR A 33 -2.44 29.75 38.15
N GLY A 34 -3.71 29.86 38.50
CA GLY A 34 -4.71 30.56 37.71
C GLY A 34 -6.01 29.80 37.59
N ILE A 35 -6.84 29.86 38.61
CA ILE A 35 -8.26 29.46 38.54
C ILE A 35 -8.98 30.49 37.65
N SER A 36 -9.05 30.22 36.37
CA SER A 36 -10.06 30.78 35.48
C SER A 36 -10.98 29.66 35.11
N THR A 37 -12.26 29.78 35.45
CA THR A 37 -13.34 28.83 35.04
C THR A 37 -13.46 28.88 33.53
N ILE A 38 -12.70 28.04 32.85
CA ILE A 38 -12.88 27.79 31.42
C ILE A 38 -14.03 26.79 31.32
N ASN A 39 -15.18 27.25 30.83
CA ASN A 39 -16.24 26.33 30.36
C ASN A 39 -15.65 25.41 29.32
N PHE A 40 -15.25 24.20 29.72
CA PHE A 40 -14.79 23.14 28.83
C PHE A 40 -16.05 22.56 28.16
N THR A 41 -16.45 23.12 27.03
CA THR A 41 -17.33 22.43 26.11
C THR A 41 -16.53 21.27 25.50
N PRO A 42 -16.92 20.00 25.68
CA PRO A 42 -16.23 18.90 25.05
C PRO A 42 -16.41 19.05 23.53
N ASN A 43 -15.35 19.50 22.86
CA ASN A 43 -15.31 19.58 21.41
C ASN A 43 -15.23 18.14 20.87
N THR A 44 -16.36 17.53 20.57
CA THR A 44 -16.50 16.20 20.00
C THR A 44 -15.91 16.06 18.58
N GLY A 45 -15.32 17.14 18.05
CA GLY A 45 -14.71 17.15 16.69
C GLY A 45 -13.33 16.50 16.59
N THR A 46 -12.57 16.41 17.70
CA THR A 46 -11.13 16.06 17.64
C THR A 46 -10.89 14.57 17.39
N THR A 47 -11.75 13.68 17.88
CA THR A 47 -11.59 12.23 17.72
C THR A 47 -11.86 11.73 16.29
N GLN A 48 -12.79 12.31 15.57
CA GLN A 48 -13.09 11.94 14.19
C GLN A 48 -11.96 12.36 13.23
N GLN A 49 -11.33 13.51 13.47
CA GLN A 49 -10.25 14.02 12.62
C GLN A 49 -8.97 13.18 12.74
N VAL A 50 -8.62 12.71 13.92
CA VAL A 50 -7.47 11.82 14.16
C VAL A 50 -7.71 10.43 13.54
N GLN A 51 -8.91 9.88 13.65
CA GLN A 51 -9.25 8.59 13.03
C GLN A 51 -9.24 8.63 11.50
N ALA A 52 -9.72 9.73 10.90
CA ALA A 52 -9.68 9.90 9.44
C ALA A 52 -8.24 10.02 8.92
N ALA A 53 -7.36 10.74 9.63
CA ALA A 53 -5.94 10.89 9.28
C ALA A 53 -5.18 9.56 9.36
N THR A 54 -5.38 8.77 10.41
CA THR A 54 -4.74 7.46 10.59
C THR A 54 -5.23 6.45 9.53
N LYS A 55 -6.50 6.44 9.20
CA LYS A 55 -7.08 5.56 8.16
C LYS A 55 -6.54 5.93 6.76
N LYS A 56 -6.38 7.21 6.45
CA LYS A 56 -5.79 7.71 5.20
C LYS A 56 -4.31 7.32 5.09
N SER A 57 -3.54 7.48 6.17
CA SER A 57 -2.12 7.09 6.23
C SER A 57 -1.93 5.59 6.02
N SER A 58 -2.70 4.74 6.70
CA SER A 58 -2.68 3.28 6.54
C SER A 58 -3.00 2.85 5.11
N LYS A 59 -4.02 3.44 4.49
CA LYS A 59 -4.39 3.19 3.09
C LYS A 59 -3.25 3.53 2.13
N THR A 60 -2.63 4.69 2.27
CA THR A 60 -1.49 5.13 1.44
C THR A 60 -0.31 4.16 1.58
N LYS A 61 0.00 3.70 2.80
CA LYS A 61 1.04 2.71 3.06
C LYS A 61 0.76 1.40 2.32
N LYS A 62 -0.47 0.88 2.36
CA LYS A 62 -0.89 -0.34 1.62
C LYS A 62 -0.75 -0.14 0.10
N LEU A 63 -1.18 0.98 -0.45
CA LEU A 63 -1.07 1.28 -1.89
C LEU A 63 0.40 1.33 -2.35
N ASN A 64 1.28 1.93 -1.55
CA ASN A 64 2.71 1.95 -1.83
C ASN A 64 3.32 0.55 -1.77
N ALA A 65 2.92 -0.28 -0.80
CA ALA A 65 3.36 -1.67 -0.68
C ALA A 65 2.91 -2.53 -1.88
N VAL A 66 1.64 -2.41 -2.30
CA VAL A 66 1.08 -3.08 -3.49
C VAL A 66 1.88 -2.72 -4.73
N THR A 67 2.09 -1.43 -5.00
CA THR A 67 2.83 -1.02 -6.21
C THR A 67 4.32 -1.38 -6.15
N LYS A 68 4.94 -1.36 -4.98
CA LYS A 68 6.32 -1.81 -4.78
C LYS A 68 6.43 -3.32 -5.04
N LEU A 69 5.50 -4.12 -4.50
CA LEU A 69 5.51 -5.57 -4.70
C LEU A 69 5.22 -5.94 -6.17
N ALA A 70 4.26 -5.28 -6.82
CA ALA A 70 3.98 -5.48 -8.24
C ALA A 70 5.24 -5.26 -9.11
N LYS A 71 5.95 -4.16 -8.89
CA LYS A 71 7.21 -3.84 -9.59
C LYS A 71 8.30 -4.89 -9.35
N LYS A 72 8.37 -5.49 -8.17
CA LYS A 72 9.33 -6.58 -7.85
C LYS A 72 9.07 -7.87 -8.62
N GLN A 73 7.87 -8.06 -9.20
CA GLN A 73 7.56 -9.24 -9.99
C GLN A 73 8.00 -9.12 -11.45
N VAL A 74 8.38 -7.92 -11.90
CA VAL A 74 8.86 -7.70 -13.28
C VAL A 74 10.05 -8.62 -13.61
N GLY A 75 10.02 -9.20 -14.80
CA GLY A 75 11.00 -10.18 -15.28
C GLY A 75 10.63 -11.65 -14.98
N LYS A 76 9.61 -11.91 -14.17
CA LYS A 76 9.14 -13.28 -13.93
C LYS A 76 8.36 -13.82 -15.13
N ARG A 77 8.37 -15.15 -15.28
CA ARG A 77 7.72 -15.83 -16.40
C ARG A 77 6.19 -15.72 -16.32
N TYR A 78 5.57 -15.67 -17.48
CA TYR A 78 4.14 -15.93 -17.61
C TYR A 78 3.90 -17.44 -17.72
N VAL A 79 2.99 -17.95 -16.90
CA VAL A 79 2.47 -19.32 -17.00
C VAL A 79 0.97 -19.24 -16.73
N TRP A 80 0.18 -19.78 -17.65
CA TRP A 80 -1.28 -19.85 -17.50
C TRP A 80 -1.65 -20.60 -16.22
N GLY A 81 -2.57 -20.07 -15.44
CA GLY A 81 -3.00 -20.65 -14.16
C GLY A 81 -2.07 -20.38 -12.99
N ALA A 82 -0.88 -19.80 -13.19
CA ALA A 82 0.08 -19.57 -12.12
C ALA A 82 -0.29 -18.35 -11.25
N THR A 83 -0.11 -18.52 -9.93
CA THR A 83 -0.43 -17.50 -8.90
C THR A 83 0.79 -17.05 -8.08
N GLY A 84 2.00 -17.37 -8.57
CA GLY A 84 3.28 -17.01 -7.95
C GLY A 84 3.78 -18.02 -6.92
N PRO A 85 4.94 -17.75 -6.31
CA PRO A 85 5.79 -16.55 -6.49
C PRO A 85 6.71 -16.58 -7.70
N SER A 86 6.94 -17.73 -8.34
CA SER A 86 7.96 -17.89 -9.40
C SER A 86 7.46 -17.51 -10.79
N SER A 87 6.18 -17.66 -11.06
CA SER A 87 5.51 -17.34 -12.32
C SER A 87 4.08 -16.90 -12.08
N PHE A 88 3.47 -16.25 -13.07
CA PHE A 88 2.14 -15.67 -12.95
C PHE A 88 1.39 -15.72 -14.28
N ASP A 89 0.06 -15.84 -14.21
CA ASP A 89 -0.80 -15.24 -15.22
C ASP A 89 -1.27 -13.85 -14.77
N CYS A 90 -2.06 -13.17 -15.59
CA CYS A 90 -2.44 -11.76 -15.32
C CYS A 90 -3.24 -11.61 -14.03
N SER A 91 -4.27 -12.39 -13.80
CA SER A 91 -5.12 -12.35 -12.60
C SER A 91 -4.45 -12.96 -11.38
N GLY A 92 -3.60 -13.98 -11.56
CA GLY A 92 -2.79 -14.56 -10.49
C GLY A 92 -1.75 -13.59 -9.93
N LEU A 93 -1.11 -12.77 -10.79
CA LEU A 93 -0.24 -11.68 -10.35
C LEU A 93 -1.00 -10.69 -9.46
N VAL A 94 -2.16 -10.25 -9.90
CA VAL A 94 -3.01 -9.32 -9.14
C VAL A 94 -3.41 -9.93 -7.80
N GLN A 95 -3.89 -11.17 -7.80
CA GLN A 95 -4.27 -11.90 -6.59
C GLN A 95 -3.09 -12.01 -5.60
N TYR A 96 -1.91 -12.40 -6.07
CA TYR A 96 -0.70 -12.52 -5.26
C TYR A 96 -0.31 -11.18 -4.61
N VAL A 97 -0.23 -10.14 -5.41
CA VAL A 97 0.21 -8.80 -4.94
C VAL A 97 -0.75 -8.24 -3.91
N TYR A 98 -2.05 -8.33 -4.16
CA TYR A 98 -3.06 -7.80 -3.23
C TYR A 98 -3.14 -8.60 -1.94
N ARG A 99 -3.03 -9.93 -2.00
CA ARG A 99 -2.98 -10.78 -0.81
C ARG A 99 -1.76 -10.50 0.05
N LYS A 100 -0.57 -10.33 -0.55
CA LYS A 100 0.70 -10.18 0.18
C LYS A 100 0.98 -8.75 0.66
N ALA A 101 0.50 -7.72 -0.01
CA ALA A 101 0.84 -6.32 0.27
C ALA A 101 -0.37 -5.41 0.51
N GLY A 102 -1.54 -5.80 0.04
CA GLY A 102 -2.79 -5.06 0.20
C GLY A 102 -3.68 -5.56 1.32
N ASP A 103 -3.36 -6.73 1.88
CA ASP A 103 -4.20 -7.42 2.85
C ASP A 103 -5.64 -7.57 2.31
N LYS A 104 -5.73 -8.06 1.06
CA LYS A 104 -6.98 -8.20 0.34
C LYS A 104 -6.96 -9.46 -0.52
N ASN A 105 -7.86 -10.39 -0.25
CA ASN A 105 -8.07 -11.56 -1.09
C ASN A 105 -8.95 -11.17 -2.27
N LEU A 106 -8.43 -11.35 -3.49
CA LEU A 106 -9.16 -11.13 -4.73
C LEU A 106 -9.53 -12.46 -5.37
N PRO A 107 -10.62 -12.53 -6.13
CA PRO A 107 -11.00 -13.71 -6.88
C PRO A 107 -9.91 -14.14 -7.88
N ARG A 108 -9.98 -15.40 -8.34
CA ARG A 108 -8.94 -15.96 -9.21
C ARG A 108 -8.94 -15.38 -10.63
N THR A 109 -10.10 -15.15 -11.21
CA THR A 109 -10.23 -14.79 -12.62
C THR A 109 -10.44 -13.31 -12.86
N THR A 110 -10.08 -12.82 -14.04
CA THR A 110 -10.34 -11.44 -14.48
C THR A 110 -11.83 -11.12 -14.44
N TYR A 111 -12.68 -12.05 -14.87
CA TYR A 111 -14.14 -11.91 -14.86
C TYR A 111 -14.71 -11.64 -13.46
N SER A 112 -14.14 -12.27 -12.45
CA SER A 112 -14.57 -12.06 -11.08
C SER A 112 -13.89 -10.83 -10.45
N GLN A 113 -12.64 -10.56 -10.82
CA GLN A 113 -11.89 -9.40 -10.29
C GLN A 113 -12.49 -8.07 -10.73
N VAL A 114 -13.07 -7.98 -11.93
CA VAL A 114 -13.70 -6.75 -12.44
C VAL A 114 -14.92 -6.33 -11.62
N ASN A 115 -15.50 -7.25 -10.87
CA ASN A 115 -16.66 -6.96 -9.99
C ASN A 115 -16.23 -6.50 -8.58
N VAL A 116 -14.93 -6.49 -8.26
CA VAL A 116 -14.43 -6.10 -6.94
C VAL A 116 -14.03 -4.62 -6.91
N GLY A 117 -14.46 -3.93 -5.86
CA GLY A 117 -14.12 -2.52 -5.63
C GLY A 117 -15.00 -1.54 -6.39
N LYS A 118 -14.62 -0.27 -6.34
CA LYS A 118 -15.38 0.83 -6.96
C LYS A 118 -14.89 1.08 -8.39
N LYS A 119 -15.82 1.31 -9.34
CA LYS A 119 -15.49 1.78 -10.69
C LYS A 119 -14.73 3.10 -10.62
N VAL A 120 -13.71 3.25 -11.45
CA VAL A 120 -12.86 4.44 -11.53
C VAL A 120 -12.79 4.90 -12.98
N SER A 121 -12.88 6.20 -13.20
CA SER A 121 -12.61 6.77 -14.52
C SER A 121 -11.13 6.58 -14.89
N LEU A 122 -10.87 6.21 -16.14
CA LEU A 122 -9.51 6.08 -16.67
C LEU A 122 -8.73 7.39 -16.70
N LYS A 123 -9.42 8.54 -16.60
CA LYS A 123 -8.81 9.86 -16.44
C LYS A 123 -8.35 10.16 -15.00
N HIS A 124 -8.82 9.40 -14.00
CA HIS A 124 -8.55 9.63 -12.58
C HIS A 124 -7.90 8.44 -11.87
N LEU A 125 -6.98 7.77 -12.57
CA LEU A 125 -6.25 6.61 -12.05
C LEU A 125 -5.32 6.98 -10.89
N ARG A 126 -5.25 6.11 -9.89
CA ARG A 126 -4.33 6.20 -8.74
C ARG A 126 -3.54 4.90 -8.60
N LYS A 127 -2.34 4.99 -8.03
CA LYS A 127 -1.52 3.81 -7.71
C LYS A 127 -2.36 2.73 -7.03
N GLY A 128 -2.24 1.50 -7.48
CA GLY A 128 -3.01 0.36 -7.00
C GLY A 128 -4.36 0.15 -7.69
N ASP A 129 -4.83 1.02 -8.60
CA ASP A 129 -6.04 0.72 -9.36
C ASP A 129 -5.79 -0.47 -10.29
N LEU A 130 -6.78 -1.35 -10.40
CA LEU A 130 -6.77 -2.44 -11.37
C LEU A 130 -7.26 -1.92 -12.71
N LEU A 131 -6.54 -2.28 -13.76
CA LEU A 131 -6.87 -1.95 -15.14
C LEU A 131 -7.29 -3.22 -15.86
N PHE A 132 -8.35 -3.17 -16.65
CA PHE A 132 -8.92 -4.31 -17.36
C PHE A 132 -9.00 -4.04 -18.85
N TRP A 133 -8.76 -5.07 -19.67
CA TRP A 133 -8.83 -5.03 -21.12
C TRP A 133 -9.83 -6.04 -21.66
N GLY A 134 -10.45 -5.73 -22.79
CA GLY A 134 -11.55 -6.46 -23.39
C GLY A 134 -12.89 -5.84 -23.05
N SER A 135 -13.94 -6.63 -22.92
CA SER A 135 -15.24 -6.13 -22.46
C SER A 135 -15.16 -5.63 -21.02
N ALA A 136 -15.83 -4.51 -20.73
CA ALA A 136 -15.86 -3.93 -19.39
C ALA A 136 -16.54 -4.85 -18.35
N SER A 137 -17.38 -5.77 -18.77
CA SER A 137 -18.06 -6.77 -17.93
C SER A 137 -17.41 -8.15 -17.97
N ALA A 138 -16.65 -8.45 -19.04
CA ALA A 138 -15.99 -9.74 -19.25
C ALA A 138 -14.56 -9.56 -19.80
N PRO A 139 -13.64 -8.98 -19.00
CA PRO A 139 -12.30 -8.70 -19.47
C PRO A 139 -11.45 -9.98 -19.56
N TYR A 140 -10.64 -10.05 -20.61
CA TYR A 140 -9.69 -11.14 -20.80
C TYR A 140 -8.33 -10.89 -20.11
N HIS A 141 -8.04 -9.64 -19.72
CA HIS A 141 -6.74 -9.28 -19.14
C HIS A 141 -6.87 -8.25 -18.02
N VAL A 142 -5.88 -8.25 -17.10
CA VAL A 142 -5.81 -7.33 -15.97
C VAL A 142 -4.37 -6.95 -15.64
N GLY A 143 -4.16 -5.72 -15.15
CA GLY A 143 -2.90 -5.21 -14.64
C GLY A 143 -3.10 -4.28 -13.45
N ILE A 144 -2.00 -3.90 -12.81
CA ILE A 144 -1.97 -2.99 -11.64
C ILE A 144 -1.35 -1.66 -12.06
N TYR A 145 -2.10 -0.58 -11.95
CA TYR A 145 -1.58 0.77 -12.20
C TYR A 145 -0.58 1.18 -11.12
N VAL A 146 0.62 1.59 -11.52
CA VAL A 146 1.73 1.92 -10.61
C VAL A 146 2.09 3.40 -10.58
N GLY A 147 1.27 4.24 -11.23
CA GLY A 147 1.47 5.70 -11.34
C GLY A 147 2.26 6.11 -12.57
N GLY A 148 2.20 7.42 -12.92
CA GLY A 148 2.94 8.00 -14.04
C GLY A 148 2.57 7.40 -15.40
N GLY A 149 1.30 7.08 -15.63
CA GLY A 149 0.84 6.45 -16.86
C GLY A 149 1.33 5.02 -17.08
N LYS A 150 1.85 4.34 -16.03
CA LYS A 150 2.45 2.99 -16.13
C LYS A 150 1.68 1.97 -15.29
N TYR A 151 1.70 0.72 -15.77
CA TYR A 151 1.11 -0.43 -15.08
C TYR A 151 2.04 -1.64 -15.13
N VAL A 152 1.81 -2.59 -14.24
CA VAL A 152 2.50 -3.89 -14.19
C VAL A 152 1.48 -4.99 -14.46
N HIS A 153 1.81 -5.90 -15.35
CA HIS A 153 0.97 -7.04 -15.71
C HIS A 153 1.82 -8.26 -16.10
N ALA A 154 1.26 -9.45 -16.02
CA ALA A 154 1.80 -10.64 -16.68
C ALA A 154 1.24 -10.65 -18.09
N ALA A 155 2.06 -10.28 -19.08
CA ALA A 155 1.61 -9.95 -20.42
C ALA A 155 1.29 -11.20 -21.26
N THR A 156 2.33 -11.93 -21.71
CA THR A 156 2.24 -13.12 -22.55
C THR A 156 3.35 -14.10 -22.16
N PRO A 157 3.29 -15.39 -22.60
CA PRO A 157 4.39 -16.34 -22.39
C PRO A 157 5.76 -15.83 -22.85
N ALA A 158 5.81 -15.13 -23.98
CA ALA A 158 7.05 -14.58 -24.52
C ALA A 158 7.57 -13.37 -23.75
N GLN A 159 6.70 -12.59 -23.09
CA GLN A 159 7.05 -11.32 -22.47
C GLN A 159 7.13 -11.39 -20.93
N GLY A 160 6.47 -12.35 -20.31
CA GLY A 160 6.42 -12.47 -18.87
C GLY A 160 5.74 -11.31 -18.15
N VAL A 161 6.15 -11.09 -16.91
CA VAL A 161 5.69 -9.95 -16.12
C VAL A 161 6.50 -8.72 -16.49
N ARG A 162 5.82 -7.65 -16.87
CA ARG A 162 6.47 -6.41 -17.30
C ARG A 162 5.79 -5.15 -16.77
N LYS A 163 6.54 -4.07 -16.73
CA LYS A 163 6.03 -2.71 -16.54
C LYS A 163 5.90 -2.05 -17.89
N GLN A 164 4.71 -1.54 -18.22
CA GLN A 164 4.39 -0.95 -19.51
C GLN A 164 3.72 0.42 -19.33
N THR A 165 3.89 1.32 -20.30
CA THR A 165 3.18 2.60 -20.36
C THR A 165 1.82 2.40 -21.01
N LEU A 166 0.79 3.07 -20.49
CA LEU A 166 -0.52 3.16 -21.16
C LEU A 166 -0.34 3.78 -22.56
N SER A 167 -0.95 3.17 -23.55
CA SER A 167 -0.93 3.66 -24.92
C SER A 167 -2.33 3.56 -25.54
N THR A 168 -2.60 4.34 -26.56
CA THR A 168 -3.86 4.32 -27.28
C THR A 168 -4.10 3.01 -28.04
N TYR A 169 -3.04 2.29 -28.41
CA TYR A 169 -3.11 1.00 -29.11
C TYR A 169 -3.53 -0.16 -28.17
N PHE A 170 -3.22 -0.06 -26.89
CA PHE A 170 -3.59 -1.06 -25.89
C PHE A 170 -4.09 -0.32 -24.64
N TYR A 171 -5.31 0.21 -24.75
CA TYR A 171 -5.93 1.01 -23.71
C TYR A 171 -6.93 0.18 -22.91
N PRO A 172 -6.96 0.27 -21.57
CA PRO A 172 -7.91 -0.48 -20.76
C PRO A 172 -9.35 0.01 -20.99
N SER A 173 -10.30 -0.91 -20.95
CA SER A 173 -11.74 -0.62 -21.09
C SER A 173 -12.40 -0.28 -19.75
N ALA A 174 -11.80 -0.71 -18.63
CA ALA A 174 -12.32 -0.48 -17.29
C ALA A 174 -11.21 -0.35 -16.26
N ALA A 175 -11.51 0.34 -15.15
CA ALA A 175 -10.65 0.38 -13.97
C ALA A 175 -11.46 0.23 -12.68
N LYS A 176 -10.84 -0.42 -11.68
CA LYS A 176 -11.42 -0.63 -10.34
C LYS A 176 -10.44 -0.24 -9.24
N ARG A 177 -10.97 0.42 -8.22
CA ARG A 177 -10.24 0.74 -6.97
C ARG A 177 -10.68 -0.21 -5.88
N VAL A 178 -9.73 -1.01 -5.40
CA VAL A 178 -9.98 -2.08 -4.42
C VAL A 178 -9.64 -1.63 -2.99
N LEU A 179 -8.67 -0.72 -2.85
CA LEU A 179 -8.22 -0.13 -1.58
C LEU A 179 -8.63 1.33 -1.45
#